data_75409ea51ba9d67fe69955e9ba1702af
#
_entry.id   75409ea51ba9d67fe69955e9ba1702af
#
_cell.length_a   1.000
_cell.length_b   1.000
_cell.length_c   1.000
_cell.angle_alpha   90.00
_cell.angle_beta   90.00
_cell.angle_gamma   90.00
#
_symmetry.space_group_name_H-M   'P 1'
#
loop_
_entity.id
_entity.type
_entity.pdbx_description
1 polymer ?
#
loop_
_entity_poly.entity_id
_entity_poly.type
_entity_poly.pdbx_seq_one_letter_code
_entity_poly.pdbx_strand_id
1 'polypeptide(L)' 'MSKVLVFTTSTCSWCRRAKRYFKERRVPFKEVNIERNPDAAREIVRKTGQPGVPVIKIGSRWIVGFDREKIDKELARKAL' A
#
# COMPACT_ATOMS: atom_id res chain seq x y z
N MET A 1 1.72 16.27 2.39
CA MET A 1 2.68 15.26 1.94
C MET A 1 2.13 13.88 2.12
N SER A 2 2.27 13.04 1.08
CA SER A 2 1.77 11.69 1.17
C SER A 2 2.71 10.80 1.96
N LYS A 3 2.17 10.11 2.95
CA LYS A 3 2.91 9.09 3.69
C LYS A 3 2.42 7.70 3.31
N VAL A 4 1.55 7.61 2.30
CA VAL A 4 0.94 6.35 1.90
C VAL A 4 1.58 5.86 0.61
N LEU A 5 2.11 4.64 0.66
CA LEU A 5 2.63 3.95 -0.52
C LEU A 5 1.76 2.73 -0.78
N VAL A 6 1.40 2.51 -2.03
CA VAL A 6 0.66 1.32 -2.43
C VAL A 6 1.52 0.54 -3.40
N PHE A 7 1.95 -0.65 -2.98
CA PHE A 7 2.78 -1.52 -3.82
C PHE A 7 1.87 -2.41 -4.64
N THR A 8 2.07 -2.42 -5.95
CA THR A 8 1.15 -3.04 -6.89
C THR A 8 1.89 -3.86 -7.95
N THR A 9 1.11 -4.62 -8.71
CA THR A 9 1.55 -5.18 -9.99
C THR A 9 0.55 -4.74 -11.05
N SER A 10 0.90 -4.96 -12.32
CA SER A 10 0.09 -4.45 -13.43
C SER A 10 -1.27 -5.12 -13.56
N THR A 11 -1.42 -6.34 -13.06
CA THR A 11 -2.65 -7.11 -13.25
C THR A 11 -3.33 -7.51 -11.94
N CYS A 12 -3.17 -6.72 -10.91
CA CYS A 12 -3.71 -7.04 -9.59
C CYS A 12 -5.04 -6.31 -9.37
N SER A 13 -6.14 -7.07 -9.31
CA SER A 13 -7.45 -6.46 -9.11
C SER A 13 -7.59 -5.87 -7.70
N TRP A 14 -7.02 -6.52 -6.70
CA TRP A 14 -7.06 -5.99 -5.33
C TRP A 14 -6.25 -4.71 -5.20
N CYS A 15 -5.18 -4.58 -5.98
CA CYS A 15 -4.41 -3.34 -6.01
C CYS A 15 -5.25 -2.20 -6.56
N ARG A 16 -6.04 -2.47 -7.60
CA ARG A 16 -6.94 -1.47 -8.16
C ARG A 16 -7.98 -1.03 -7.13
N ARG A 17 -8.51 -1.99 -6.38
CA ARG A 17 -9.48 -1.66 -5.32
C ARG A 17 -8.86 -0.78 -4.24
N ALA A 18 -7.64 -1.10 -3.84
CA ALA A 18 -6.95 -0.30 -2.84
C ALA A 18 -6.75 1.13 -3.33
N LYS A 19 -6.31 1.28 -4.57
CA LYS A 19 -6.09 2.61 -5.13
C LYS A 19 -7.40 3.40 -5.22
N ARG A 20 -8.47 2.75 -5.64
CA ARG A 20 -9.77 3.40 -5.71
C ARG A 20 -10.22 3.86 -4.33
N TYR A 21 -10.01 3.03 -3.33
CA TYR A 21 -10.40 3.34 -1.96
C TYR A 21 -9.75 4.63 -1.49
N PHE A 22 -8.43 4.77 -1.72
CA PHE A 22 -7.73 5.99 -1.33
C PHE A 22 -8.20 7.19 -2.12
N LYS A 23 -8.46 7.02 -3.42
CA LYS A 23 -8.95 8.12 -4.26
C LYS A 23 -10.31 8.61 -3.80
N GLU A 24 -11.21 7.69 -3.46
CA GLU A 24 -12.56 8.06 -3.02
C GLU A 24 -12.51 8.79 -1.68
N ARG A 25 -11.53 8.47 -0.85
CA ARG A 25 -11.38 9.13 0.44
C ARG A 25 -10.48 10.35 0.36
N ARG A 26 -10.01 10.69 -0.84
CA ARG A 26 -9.13 11.83 -1.06
C ARG A 26 -7.86 11.74 -0.23
N VAL A 27 -7.34 10.54 -0.09
CA VAL A 27 -6.08 10.30 0.59
C VAL A 27 -4.97 10.24 -0.46
N PRO A 28 -4.02 11.18 -0.44
CA PRO A 28 -2.92 11.12 -1.39
C PRO A 28 -2.06 9.88 -1.15
N PHE A 29 -1.65 9.25 -2.22
CA PHE A 29 -0.77 8.09 -2.13
C PHE A 29 0.13 8.04 -3.34
N LYS A 30 1.22 7.29 -3.20
CA LYS A 30 2.12 7.03 -4.30
C LYS A 30 2.06 5.55 -4.63
N GLU A 31 1.90 5.24 -5.89
CA GLU A 31 1.90 3.84 -6.35
C GLU A 31 3.31 3.42 -6.72
N VAL A 32 3.69 2.23 -6.27
CA VAL A 32 4.98 1.64 -6.61
C VAL A 32 4.70 0.29 -7.26
N ASN A 33 4.93 0.21 -8.58
CA ASN A 33 4.74 -1.04 -9.31
C ASN A 33 6.00 -1.87 -9.14
N ILE A 34 5.88 -3.00 -8.43
CA ILE A 34 7.05 -3.80 -8.09
C ILE A 34 7.60 -4.57 -9.27
N GLU A 35 6.83 -4.68 -10.36
CA GLU A 35 7.35 -5.29 -11.57
C GLU A 35 8.41 -4.41 -12.25
N ARG A 36 8.32 -3.12 -11.99
CA ARG A 36 9.26 -2.13 -12.54
C ARG A 36 10.27 -1.67 -11.52
N ASN A 37 10.23 -2.21 -10.33
CA ASN A 37 11.09 -1.77 -9.25
C ASN A 37 11.52 -2.97 -8.41
N PRO A 38 12.59 -3.66 -8.83
CA PRO A 38 13.05 -4.86 -8.11
C PRO A 38 13.44 -4.59 -6.65
N ASP A 39 13.93 -3.39 -6.37
CA ASP A 39 14.30 -3.06 -4.99
C ASP A 39 13.06 -3.02 -4.10
N ALA A 40 11.96 -2.47 -4.61
CA ALA A 40 10.71 -2.44 -3.87
C ALA A 40 10.17 -3.85 -3.64
N ALA A 41 10.30 -4.73 -4.64
CA ALA A 41 9.87 -6.11 -4.49
C ALA A 41 10.64 -6.80 -3.37
N ARG A 42 11.95 -6.59 -3.31
CA ARG A 42 12.76 -7.16 -2.24
C ARG A 42 12.40 -6.58 -0.88
N GLU A 43 12.10 -5.29 -0.85
CA GLU A 43 11.71 -4.62 0.40
C GLU A 43 10.43 -5.24 0.97
N ILE A 44 9.45 -5.52 0.10
CA ILE A 44 8.20 -6.14 0.53
C ILE A 44 8.48 -7.49 1.20
N VAL A 45 9.29 -8.34 0.55
CA VAL A 45 9.60 -9.65 1.13
C VAL A 45 10.31 -9.50 2.47
N ARG A 46 11.24 -8.56 2.55
CA ARG A 46 11.99 -8.34 3.78
C ARG A 46 11.08 -7.87 4.92
N LYS A 47 10.11 -7.00 4.62
CA LYS A 47 9.28 -6.39 5.65
C LYS A 47 8.03 -7.20 5.98
N THR A 48 7.50 -7.96 5.02
CA THR A 48 6.25 -8.69 5.24
C THR A 48 6.43 -10.20 5.26
N GLY A 49 7.58 -10.68 4.82
CA GLY A 49 7.85 -12.11 4.78
C GLY A 49 7.23 -12.81 3.58
N GLN A 50 6.62 -12.09 2.66
CA GLN A 50 5.98 -12.71 1.49
C GLN A 50 5.95 -11.73 0.32
N PRO A 51 5.93 -12.24 -0.91
CA PRO A 51 6.00 -11.39 -2.10
C PRO A 51 4.66 -10.87 -2.60
N GLY A 52 3.56 -11.09 -1.89
CA GLY A 52 2.23 -10.75 -2.39
C GLY A 52 1.94 -9.26 -2.45
N VAL A 53 1.00 -8.89 -3.31
CA VAL A 53 0.47 -7.53 -3.42
C VAL A 53 -1.05 -7.58 -3.32
N PRO A 54 -1.73 -6.48 -2.96
CA PRO A 54 -1.15 -5.19 -2.62
C PRO A 54 -0.50 -5.19 -1.24
N VAL A 55 0.46 -4.31 -1.06
CA VAL A 55 1.00 -4.00 0.25
C VAL A 55 0.87 -2.49 0.41
N ILE A 56 0.41 -2.05 1.56
CA ILE A 56 0.20 -0.65 1.81
C ILE A 56 1.09 -0.23 2.96
N LYS A 57 1.87 0.81 2.73
CA LYS A 57 2.75 1.35 3.76
C LYS A 57 2.22 2.73 4.15
N ILE A 58 1.89 2.92 5.42
CA ILE A 58 1.41 4.19 5.94
C ILE A 58 2.39 4.62 7.02
N GLY A 59 3.17 5.65 6.72
CA GLY A 59 4.27 6.04 7.60
C GLY A 59 5.27 4.90 7.69
N SER A 60 5.44 4.34 8.88
CA SER A 60 6.34 3.21 9.09
C SER A 60 5.60 1.87 9.20
N ARG A 61 4.27 1.88 9.05
CA ARG A 61 3.47 0.66 9.18
C ARG A 61 3.28 -0.02 7.85
N TRP A 62 3.45 -1.34 7.84
CA TRP A 62 3.27 -2.17 6.65
C TRP A 62 2.01 -3.00 6.82
N ILE A 63 1.08 -2.89 5.85
CA ILE A 63 -0.19 -3.61 5.87
C ILE A 63 -0.21 -4.53 4.68
N VAL A 64 -0.37 -5.83 4.92
CA VAL A 64 -0.41 -6.83 3.87
C VAL A 64 -1.84 -6.98 3.38
N GLY A 65 -2.02 -6.84 2.08
CA GLY A 65 -3.33 -6.95 1.48
C GLY A 65 -4.14 -5.67 1.63
N PHE A 66 -5.38 -5.74 1.13
CA PHE A 66 -6.30 -4.62 1.23
C PHE A 66 -7.15 -4.81 2.47
N ASP A 67 -6.57 -4.50 3.61
CA ASP A 67 -7.22 -4.64 4.92
C ASP A 67 -7.74 -3.27 5.34
N ARG A 68 -9.02 -3.02 5.01
CA ARG A 68 -9.61 -1.70 5.25
C ARG A 68 -9.59 -1.29 6.71
N GLU A 69 -9.82 -2.24 7.59
CA GLU A 69 -9.84 -1.95 9.01
C GLU A 69 -8.49 -1.43 9.50
N LYS A 70 -7.43 -2.12 9.12
CA LYS A 70 -6.08 -1.69 9.50
C LYS A 70 -5.70 -0.39 8.81
N ILE A 71 -6.10 -0.23 7.55
CA ILE A 71 -5.82 0.98 6.81
C ILE A 71 -6.49 2.18 7.49
N ASP A 72 -7.77 2.04 7.80
CA ASP A 72 -8.50 3.13 8.42
C ASP A 72 -7.93 3.50 9.78
N LYS A 73 -7.52 2.51 10.55
CA LYS A 73 -6.92 2.75 11.85
C LYS A 73 -5.63 3.55 11.71
N GLU A 74 -4.78 3.19 10.76
CA GLU A 74 -3.52 3.92 10.57
C GLU A 74 -3.75 5.31 10.00
N LEU A 75 -4.72 5.47 9.10
CA LEU A 75 -5.04 6.80 8.58
C LEU A 75 -5.54 7.73 9.68
N ALA A 76 -6.36 7.21 10.58
CA ALA A 76 -6.85 8.01 11.69
C ALA A 76 -5.71 8.46 12.59
N ARG A 77 -4.72 7.59 12.81
CA ARG A 77 -3.56 7.96 13.62
C ARG A 77 -2.71 9.02 12.95
N LYS A 78 -2.58 8.96 11.61
CA LYS A 78 -1.74 9.91 10.88
C LYS A 78 -2.44 11.22 10.60
N ALA A 79 -3.75 11.27 10.73
CA ALA A 79 -4.50 12.49 10.49
C ALA A 79 -4.34 13.51 11.62
N LEU A 80 -3.79 13.10 12.72
CA LEU A 80 -3.57 13.99 13.87
C LEU A 80 -2.22 14.76 13.78
#